data_1297c0bc4659a8e8991823eaba18f3db
#
_entry.id   1297c0bc4659a8e8991823eaba18f3db
#
_cell.length_a   1.000
_cell.length_b   1.000
_cell.length_c   1.000
_cell.angle_alpha   90.00
_cell.angle_beta   90.00
_cell.angle_gamma   90.00
#
_symmetry.space_group_name_H-M   'P 1'
#
loop_
_entity.id
_entity.type
_entity.pdbx_description
1 polymer ?
#
loop_
_entity_poly.entity_id
_entity_poly.type
_entity_poly.pdbx_seq_one_letter_code
_entity_poly.pdbx_strand_id
1 'polypeptide(L)'
;MGGLTYNDILKMNMKSEVDGEERFRKEKAKGRKLRQSQWWKEKVSKGVCHYCAGEFTPVSLTMDHIVPIARGGKSTKGNVVPSCKKCNTTKKYYTSAEIILRDKMGTDIEF
;
A
#
# COMPACT_ATOMS: atom_id res chain seq x y z
N MET A 1 18.48 27.73 29.33
CA MET A 1 17.29 27.11 28.79
C MET A 1 17.61 26.20 27.68
N GLY A 2 17.35 24.97 27.87
CA GLY A 2 17.81 24.00 26.94
C GLY A 2 16.87 23.80 25.78
N GLY A 3 17.36 23.93 24.57
CA GLY A 3 16.76 23.27 23.43
C GLY A 3 17.04 21.78 23.51
N LEU A 4 16.44 21.02 22.61
CA LEU A 4 16.72 19.60 22.51
C LEU A 4 18.19 19.38 22.13
N THR A 5 18.82 18.43 22.83
CA THR A 5 20.19 18.04 22.47
C THR A 5 20.16 17.12 21.27
N TYR A 6 21.32 16.94 20.63
CA TYR A 6 21.47 15.98 19.52
C TYR A 6 21.06 14.58 19.94
N ASN A 7 21.39 14.15 21.14
CA ASN A 7 21.04 12.85 21.68
C ASN A 7 19.52 12.71 21.86
N ASP A 8 18.84 13.77 22.29
CA ASP A 8 17.38 13.77 22.43
C ASP A 8 16.70 13.60 21.09
N ILE A 9 17.20 14.26 20.06
CA ILE A 9 16.68 14.14 18.70
C ILE A 9 16.90 12.72 18.17
N LEU A 10 18.06 12.12 18.39
CA LEU A 10 18.32 10.75 17.99
C LEU A 10 17.38 9.75 18.67
N LYS A 11 17.14 9.92 19.95
CA LYS A 11 16.21 9.06 20.70
C LYS A 11 14.79 9.18 20.19
N MET A 12 14.34 10.37 19.84
CA MET A 12 13.03 10.60 19.27
C MET A 12 12.89 9.91 17.91
N ASN A 13 13.91 10.01 17.06
CA ASN A 13 13.92 9.35 15.75
C ASN A 13 13.91 7.83 15.89
N MET A 14 14.71 7.28 16.79
CA MET A 14 14.74 5.84 17.04
C MET A 14 13.39 5.32 17.52
N LYS A 15 12.75 6.02 18.43
CA LYS A 15 11.42 5.66 18.93
C LYS A 15 10.39 5.67 17.80
N SER A 16 10.44 6.67 16.94
CA SER A 16 9.54 6.78 15.79
C SER A 16 9.73 5.61 14.82
N GLU A 17 10.98 5.20 14.56
CA GLU A 17 11.27 4.05 13.72
C GLU A 17 10.74 2.74 14.29
N VAL A 18 10.92 2.52 15.59
CA VAL A 18 10.42 1.32 16.27
C VAL A 18 8.90 1.25 16.22
N ASP A 19 8.23 2.36 16.49
CA ASP A 19 6.77 2.46 16.42
C ASP A 19 6.28 2.21 14.98
N GLY A 20 7.00 2.71 13.98
CA GLY A 20 6.72 2.51 12.57
C GLY A 20 6.85 1.05 12.14
N GLU A 21 7.88 0.36 12.60
CA GLU A 21 8.09 -1.06 12.33
C GLU A 21 7.01 -1.93 12.95
N GLU A 22 6.61 -1.65 14.18
CA GLU A 22 5.55 -2.37 14.87
C GLU A 22 4.21 -2.18 14.15
N ARG A 23 3.89 -0.95 13.78
CA ARG A 23 2.69 -0.64 13.00
C ARG A 23 2.67 -1.39 11.67
N PHE A 24 3.79 -1.38 10.96
CA PHE A 24 3.95 -2.06 9.68
C PHE A 24 3.67 -3.56 9.82
N ARG A 25 4.24 -4.19 10.84
CA ARG A 25 4.04 -5.60 11.13
C ARG A 25 2.58 -5.93 11.42
N LYS A 26 1.94 -5.11 12.24
CA LYS A 26 0.52 -5.27 12.60
C LYS A 26 -0.38 -5.14 11.37
N GLU A 27 -0.12 -4.16 10.53
CA GLU A 27 -0.92 -3.96 9.33
C GLU A 27 -0.72 -5.08 8.30
N LYS A 28 0.50 -5.60 8.16
CA LYS A 28 0.76 -6.77 7.33
C LYS A 28 0.01 -8.00 7.83
N ALA A 29 -0.02 -8.23 9.14
CA ALA A 29 -0.75 -9.35 9.73
C ALA A 29 -2.26 -9.22 9.49
N LYS A 30 -2.81 -8.02 9.62
CA LYS A 30 -4.22 -7.74 9.31
C LYS A 30 -4.52 -8.00 7.83
N GLY A 31 -3.62 -7.60 6.94
CA GLY A 31 -3.74 -7.85 5.51
C GLY A 31 -3.80 -9.34 5.18
N ARG A 32 -2.94 -10.14 5.79
CA ARG A 32 -2.97 -11.60 5.62
C ARG A 32 -4.30 -12.19 6.07
N LYS A 33 -4.80 -11.75 7.21
CA LYS A 33 -6.09 -12.19 7.75
C LYS A 33 -7.24 -11.81 6.82
N LEU A 34 -7.23 -10.58 6.33
CA LEU A 34 -8.24 -10.07 5.42
C LEU A 34 -8.25 -10.84 4.09
N ARG A 35 -7.06 -11.24 3.62
CA ARG A 35 -6.90 -12.05 2.39
C ARG A 35 -7.53 -13.42 2.50
N GLN A 36 -7.63 -13.97 3.70
CA GLN A 36 -8.26 -15.25 3.98
C GLN A 36 -9.77 -15.14 4.20
N SER A 37 -10.30 -13.92 4.27
CA SER A 37 -11.71 -13.68 4.54
C SER A 37 -12.57 -13.99 3.31
N GLN A 38 -13.82 -14.35 3.56
CA GLN A 38 -14.80 -14.58 2.51
C GLN A 38 -15.03 -13.30 1.69
N TRP A 39 -15.04 -12.17 2.34
CA TRP A 39 -15.16 -10.87 1.66
C TRP A 39 -14.12 -10.68 0.56
N TRP A 40 -12.85 -10.98 0.87
CA TRP A 40 -11.77 -10.87 -0.11
C TRP A 40 -11.90 -11.89 -1.23
N LYS A 41 -12.23 -13.14 -0.88
CA LYS A 41 -12.42 -14.20 -1.88
C LYS A 41 -13.50 -13.85 -2.87
N GLU A 42 -14.61 -13.29 -2.41
CA GLU A 42 -15.67 -12.81 -3.27
C GLU A 42 -15.23 -11.65 -4.15
N LYS A 43 -14.44 -10.74 -3.61
CA LYS A 43 -13.93 -9.59 -4.34
C LYS A 43 -13.01 -10.00 -5.50
N VAL A 44 -12.08 -10.92 -5.27
CA VAL A 44 -11.19 -11.41 -6.34
C VAL A 44 -11.88 -12.36 -7.31
N SER A 45 -13.00 -12.98 -6.90
CA SER A 45 -13.73 -13.89 -7.77
C SER A 45 -14.28 -13.20 -9.03
N LYS A 46 -14.47 -11.90 -8.99
CA LYS A 46 -14.87 -11.10 -10.14
C LYS A 46 -13.81 -11.05 -11.24
N GLY A 47 -12.57 -11.34 -10.91
CA GLY A 47 -11.49 -11.42 -11.88
C GLY A 47 -11.11 -10.11 -12.54
N VAL A 48 -11.31 -8.97 -11.86
CA VAL A 48 -11.07 -7.65 -12.44
C VAL A 48 -10.07 -6.88 -11.60
N CYS A 49 -9.03 -6.34 -12.27
CA CYS A 49 -8.07 -5.45 -11.62
C CYS A 49 -8.73 -4.10 -11.33
N HIS A 50 -8.55 -3.61 -10.11
CA HIS A 50 -9.10 -2.32 -9.70
C HIS A 50 -8.55 -1.14 -10.51
N TYR A 51 -7.29 -1.21 -10.93
CA TYR A 51 -6.62 -0.08 -11.58
C TYR A 51 -6.79 -0.06 -13.10
N CYS A 52 -6.59 -1.19 -13.76
CA CYS A 52 -6.65 -1.23 -15.23
C CYS A 52 -7.94 -1.82 -15.77
N ALA A 53 -8.81 -2.33 -14.89
CA ALA A 53 -10.06 -2.98 -15.23
C ALA A 53 -9.91 -4.20 -16.16
N GLY A 54 -8.70 -4.71 -16.32
CA GLY A 54 -8.43 -5.92 -17.09
C GLY A 54 -8.98 -7.16 -16.40
N GLU A 55 -9.26 -8.18 -17.20
CA GLU A 55 -9.77 -9.45 -16.71
C GLU A 55 -8.64 -10.43 -16.44
N PHE A 56 -8.66 -11.07 -15.30
CA PHE A 56 -7.63 -12.00 -14.84
C PHE A 56 -8.27 -13.17 -14.10
N THR A 57 -7.52 -14.27 -13.99
CA THR A 57 -7.96 -15.34 -13.08
C THR A 57 -7.82 -14.85 -11.64
N PRO A 58 -8.72 -15.27 -10.73
CA PRO A 58 -8.65 -14.82 -9.33
C PRO A 58 -7.29 -15.07 -8.67
N VAL A 59 -6.63 -16.19 -8.99
CA VAL A 59 -5.32 -16.53 -8.41
C VAL A 59 -4.19 -15.60 -8.86
N SER A 60 -4.36 -14.91 -9.99
CA SER A 60 -3.36 -13.97 -10.49
C SER A 60 -3.55 -12.55 -9.96
N LEU A 61 -4.64 -12.29 -9.24
CA LEU A 61 -4.88 -11.00 -8.60
C LEU A 61 -4.24 -10.98 -7.21
N THR A 62 -3.58 -9.88 -6.89
CA THR A 62 -2.94 -9.66 -5.61
C THR A 62 -3.72 -8.63 -4.81
N MET A 63 -3.56 -8.65 -3.48
CA MET A 63 -4.12 -7.62 -2.61
C MET A 63 -3.20 -6.40 -2.64
N ASP A 64 -3.72 -5.27 -3.04
CA ASP A 64 -2.99 -4.02 -3.03
C ASP A 64 -3.62 -3.04 -2.04
N HIS A 65 -2.78 -2.30 -1.33
CA HIS A 65 -3.22 -1.23 -0.45
C HIS A 65 -3.22 0.07 -1.25
N ILE A 66 -4.40 0.70 -1.39
CA ILE A 66 -4.53 1.96 -2.13
C ILE A 66 -3.56 2.99 -1.57
N VAL A 67 -3.57 3.18 -0.25
CA VAL A 67 -2.51 3.90 0.45
C VAL A 67 -1.55 2.85 1.01
N PRO A 68 -0.29 2.85 0.58
CA PRO A 68 0.69 1.87 1.06
C PRO A 68 0.86 1.91 2.58
N ILE A 69 1.10 0.76 3.19
CA ILE A 69 1.33 0.66 4.63
C ILE A 69 2.48 1.57 5.04
N ALA A 70 3.55 1.62 4.26
CA ALA A 70 4.71 2.46 4.52
C ALA A 70 4.38 3.97 4.54
N ARG A 71 3.26 4.36 3.92
CA ARG A 71 2.80 5.76 3.88
C ARG A 71 1.59 6.00 4.78
N GLY A 72 1.35 5.15 5.75
CA GLY A 72 0.28 5.30 6.72
C GLY A 72 -0.99 4.53 6.38
N GLY A 73 -0.99 3.74 5.31
CA GLY A 73 -2.15 2.94 4.92
C GLY A 73 -2.46 1.84 5.92
N LYS A 74 -3.73 1.48 6.00
CA LYS A 74 -4.23 0.43 6.90
C LYS A 74 -4.79 -0.73 6.09
N SER A 75 -4.72 -1.93 6.68
CA SER A 75 -5.31 -3.13 6.08
C SER A 75 -6.79 -3.21 6.44
N THR A 76 -7.59 -2.42 5.75
CA THR A 76 -9.04 -2.34 5.94
C THR A 76 -9.74 -2.58 4.61
N LYS A 77 -11.01 -2.95 4.66
CA LYS A 77 -11.82 -3.20 3.46
C LYS A 77 -11.86 -1.98 2.53
N GLY A 78 -11.77 -0.77 3.07
CA GLY A 78 -11.77 0.45 2.27
C GLY A 78 -10.43 0.80 1.64
N ASN A 79 -9.36 0.13 2.03
CA ASN A 79 -8.01 0.43 1.55
C ASN A 79 -7.33 -0.72 0.80
N VAL A 80 -8.00 -1.85 0.60
CA VAL A 80 -7.43 -2.98 -0.13
C VAL A 80 -8.29 -3.31 -1.35
N VAL A 81 -7.62 -3.58 -2.46
CA VAL A 81 -8.27 -3.86 -3.74
C VAL A 81 -7.52 -4.96 -4.49
N PRO A 82 -8.22 -5.72 -5.35
CA PRO A 82 -7.55 -6.64 -6.25
C PRO A 82 -6.74 -5.90 -7.31
N SER A 83 -5.51 -6.31 -7.52
CA SER A 83 -4.63 -5.69 -8.51
C SER A 83 -3.88 -6.76 -9.28
N CYS A 84 -3.75 -6.58 -10.60
CA CYS A 84 -2.90 -7.45 -11.39
C CYS A 84 -1.42 -7.17 -11.07
N LYS A 85 -0.56 -8.13 -11.38
CA LYS A 85 0.88 -8.02 -11.09
C LYS A 85 1.50 -6.76 -11.67
N LYS A 86 1.14 -6.42 -12.90
CA LYS A 86 1.68 -5.24 -13.58
C LYS A 86 1.33 -3.94 -12.86
N CYS A 87 0.07 -3.76 -12.51
CA CYS A 87 -0.38 -2.57 -11.78
C CYS A 87 0.22 -2.51 -10.39
N ASN A 88 0.28 -3.64 -9.70
CA ASN A 88 0.87 -3.71 -8.36
C ASN A 88 2.37 -3.36 -8.38
N THR A 89 3.12 -3.86 -9.35
CA THR A 89 4.53 -3.54 -9.51
C THR A 89 4.73 -2.05 -9.79
N THR A 90 3.95 -1.48 -10.69
CA THR A 90 3.99 -0.04 -10.99
C THR A 90 3.69 0.77 -9.73
N LYS A 91 2.64 0.42 -9.02
CA LYS A 91 2.20 1.14 -7.83
C LYS A 91 3.11 0.97 -6.62
N LYS A 92 3.94 -0.05 -6.60
CA LYS A 92 4.90 -0.29 -5.52
C LYS A 92 5.76 0.96 -5.23
N TYR A 93 6.05 1.73 -6.25
CA TYR A 93 6.92 2.91 -6.17
C TYR A 93 6.16 4.22 -6.16
N TYR A 94 4.84 4.21 -6.45
CA TYR A 94 4.06 5.42 -6.65
C TYR A 94 2.73 5.36 -5.91
N THR A 95 2.24 6.51 -5.46
CA THR A 95 0.86 6.63 -4.96
C THR A 95 -0.10 6.68 -6.14
N SER A 96 -1.40 6.47 -5.86
CA SER A 96 -2.44 6.60 -6.89
C SER A 96 -2.44 7.99 -7.52
N ALA A 97 -2.21 9.03 -6.71
CA ALA A 97 -2.13 10.40 -7.22
C ALA A 97 -0.95 10.58 -8.18
N GLU A 98 0.22 10.02 -7.86
CA GLU A 98 1.41 10.07 -8.72
C GLU A 98 1.15 9.35 -10.04
N ILE A 99 0.47 8.21 -10.03
CA ILE A 99 0.13 7.46 -11.24
C ILE A 99 -0.83 8.26 -12.11
N ILE A 100 -1.85 8.88 -11.52
CA ILE A 100 -2.80 9.73 -12.25
C ILE A 100 -2.09 10.93 -12.88
N LEU A 101 -1.19 11.58 -12.14
CA LEU A 101 -0.42 12.70 -12.66
C LEU A 101 0.46 12.28 -13.82
N ARG A 102 1.12 11.13 -13.71
CA ARG A 102 1.93 10.57 -14.79
C ARG A 102 1.11 10.37 -16.06
N ASP A 103 -0.06 9.76 -15.96
CA ASP A 103 -0.94 9.51 -17.09
C ASP A 103 -1.44 10.80 -17.73
N LYS A 104 -1.76 11.81 -16.92
CA LYS A 104 -2.24 13.11 -17.42
C LYS A 104 -1.14 13.95 -18.07
N MET A 105 0.08 13.86 -17.54
CA MET A 105 1.21 14.65 -18.03
C MET A 105 1.98 13.96 -19.16
N GLY A 106 1.58 12.73 -19.50
CA GLY A 106 2.21 11.97 -20.58
C GLY A 106 3.44 11.20 -20.13
N THR A 107 4.17 10.67 -21.12
CA THR A 107 5.29 9.76 -20.90
C THR A 107 6.61 10.45 -20.55
N ASP A 108 6.64 11.78 -20.54
CA ASP A 108 7.85 12.55 -20.32
C ASP A 108 8.30 12.60 -18.86
N ILE A 109 7.44 12.12 -17.96
CA ILE A 109 7.77 12.09 -16.54
C ILE A 109 8.26 10.69 -16.18
N GLU A 110 9.52 10.61 -15.78
CA GLU A 110 10.10 9.40 -15.22
C GLU A 110 9.96 9.44 -13.70
N PHE A 111 9.41 8.38 -13.16
CA PHE A 111 9.29 8.22 -11.72
C PHE A 111 10.33 7.21 -11.22
#